data_37b5d6ac1511eb58e48f632ed0733b3a
#
_entry.id   37b5d6ac1511eb58e48f632ed0733b3a
#
_cell.length_a   1.000
_cell.length_b   1.000
_cell.length_c   1.000
_cell.angle_alpha   90.00
_cell.angle_beta   90.00
_cell.angle_gamma   90.00
#
_symmetry.space_group_name_H-M   'P 1'
#
loop_
_entity.id
_entity.type
_entity.pdbx_description
1 polymer ?
#
loop_
_entity_poly.entity_id
_entity_poly.type
_entity_poly.pdbx_seq_one_letter_code
_entity_poly.pdbx_strand_id
1 'polypeptide(L)'
;GWLMGQGHCVAAIEALNLLTGNQHPEQAARYARDEAGMSRLAADFYSYAQAADGRPGVPLGSHVNPHTAGGIAEGGYLGFAELQYAHLPLPGEKLVAFLSDGAAEEQRGSDWMPRWWRAEDCGVALPVMIANGRRIEQRTELGTHEGLEGFRQHLRLCGFDPLSFDGRDPAAFVCALWEMEQRLAHRVGELNDKVLAYPLPMPYGIAETTKGYGFFGAGSNAAHNLPLPASPARDEQARELFNQHAAALWVEPQRLSAACNLFASRKGRALERDNPLALRQPPQPVQPPLQFHDHACSPMSALDRYFVDLVRANPQLRPRVGNPDELASNRLGGVLAALRHRVSQPESELESVHGAVITALNEEAVVSACLANQGGLNLVASYEAFCVKMLGAVRQSLIFARQQKEAGRPAGWLGWPLVATSHTWENGKNQQSHQDTTFCEALLGEMHDVMRVLLPADHNSLLALLPEIYQTRGRLACLVAAKRERPCFFTVEQAQQLARDGALQVAEGGGGEPVLLIASGSYQLSEMRRAAVRLSEKGV
;
A
#
# COMPACT_ATOMS: atom_id res chain seq x y z
N GLY A 1 6.74 15.73 5.15
CA GLY A 1 7.30 14.58 4.43
C GLY A 1 6.88 14.52 2.98
N TRP A 2 7.40 13.57 2.24
CA TRP A 2 7.15 13.47 0.81
C TRP A 2 7.18 12.01 0.35
N LEU A 3 6.44 11.73 -0.72
CA LEU A 3 6.46 10.50 -1.50
C LEU A 3 6.83 10.83 -2.93
N MET A 4 7.62 9.98 -3.54
CA MET A 4 7.98 10.06 -4.95
C MET A 4 7.28 8.93 -5.72
N GLY A 5 6.32 9.26 -6.56
CA GLY A 5 5.65 8.28 -7.42
C GLY A 5 6.58 7.74 -8.51
N GLN A 6 7.59 8.54 -8.93
CA GLN A 6 8.61 8.09 -9.85
C GLN A 6 9.75 7.38 -9.10
N GLY A 7 9.69 6.06 -8.99
CA GLY A 7 10.67 5.26 -8.28
C GLY A 7 12.12 5.43 -8.77
N HIS A 8 12.32 5.74 -10.05
CA HIS A 8 13.66 5.98 -10.63
C HIS A 8 14.34 7.27 -10.14
N CYS A 9 13.65 8.13 -9.38
CA CYS A 9 14.25 9.30 -8.75
C CYS A 9 15.07 9.00 -7.49
N VAL A 10 15.22 7.75 -7.09
CA VAL A 10 15.98 7.34 -5.89
C VAL A 10 17.43 7.82 -5.89
N ALA A 11 18.06 7.95 -7.07
CA ALA A 11 19.42 8.49 -7.19
C ALA A 11 19.51 9.94 -6.68
N ALA A 12 18.52 10.77 -6.99
CA ALA A 12 18.48 12.15 -6.51
C ALA A 12 18.24 12.21 -4.98
N ILE A 13 17.42 11.29 -4.46
CA ILE A 13 17.18 11.16 -3.01
C ILE A 13 18.47 10.83 -2.27
N GLU A 14 19.22 9.85 -2.76
CA GLU A 14 20.48 9.45 -2.13
C GLU A 14 21.56 10.52 -2.23
N ALA A 15 21.67 11.21 -3.35
CA ALA A 15 22.55 12.36 -3.48
C ALA A 15 22.19 13.47 -2.46
N LEU A 16 20.90 13.74 -2.25
CA LEU A 16 20.44 14.71 -1.26
C LEU A 16 20.73 14.22 0.17
N ASN A 17 20.49 12.96 0.48
CA ASN A 17 20.81 12.38 1.78
C ASN A 17 22.31 12.49 2.10
N LEU A 18 23.18 12.21 1.13
CA LEU A 18 24.62 12.38 1.28
C LEU A 18 24.99 13.84 1.54
N LEU A 19 24.51 14.76 0.73
CA LEU A 19 24.81 16.20 0.84
C LEU A 19 24.37 16.78 2.20
N THR A 20 23.23 16.35 2.72
CA THR A 20 22.65 16.86 3.96
C THR A 20 23.07 16.04 5.20
N GLY A 21 23.86 14.98 5.04
CA GLY A 21 24.28 14.10 6.13
C GLY A 21 23.12 13.31 6.75
N ASN A 22 22.10 13.01 5.96
CA ASN A 22 20.91 12.27 6.40
C ASN A 22 20.99 10.76 6.05
N GLN A 23 22.19 10.19 6.13
CA GLN A 23 22.43 8.78 5.87
C GLN A 23 22.42 7.97 7.17
N HIS A 24 22.16 6.66 7.05
CA HIS A 24 22.41 5.73 8.13
C HIS A 24 23.91 5.73 8.50
N PRO A 25 24.31 5.60 9.77
CA PRO A 25 25.73 5.68 10.19
C PRO A 25 26.67 4.76 9.41
N GLU A 26 26.27 3.53 9.12
CA GLU A 26 27.07 2.59 8.32
C GLU A 26 27.28 3.06 6.88
N GLN A 27 26.26 3.64 6.26
CA GLN A 27 26.36 4.22 4.93
C GLN A 27 27.17 5.52 4.93
N ALA A 28 27.01 6.35 5.96
CA ALA A 28 27.77 7.59 6.10
C ALA A 28 29.29 7.32 6.24
N ALA A 29 29.68 6.22 6.87
CA ALA A 29 31.09 5.80 6.95
C ALA A 29 31.64 5.35 5.58
N ARG A 30 30.80 4.74 4.73
CA ARG A 30 31.20 4.27 3.39
C ARG A 30 31.17 5.37 2.33
N TYR A 31 30.17 6.24 2.39
CA TYR A 31 29.90 7.31 1.42
C TYR A 31 30.06 8.67 2.09
N ALA A 32 31.33 9.06 2.31
CA ALA A 32 31.63 10.37 2.86
C ALA A 32 31.31 11.50 1.86
N ARG A 33 31.07 12.71 2.38
CA ARG A 33 30.82 13.91 1.58
C ARG A 33 32.14 14.49 1.03
N ASP A 34 32.85 13.67 0.29
CA ASP A 34 34.09 14.01 -0.41
C ASP A 34 34.11 13.33 -1.78
N GLU A 35 35.14 13.61 -2.59
CA GLU A 35 35.27 13.05 -3.92
C GLU A 35 35.26 11.52 -3.94
N ALA A 36 35.96 10.91 -3.01
CA ALA A 36 36.08 9.45 -2.92
C ALA A 36 34.74 8.80 -2.53
N GLY A 37 34.05 9.37 -1.54
CA GLY A 37 32.75 8.89 -1.09
C GLY A 37 31.66 9.04 -2.14
N MET A 38 31.61 10.18 -2.82
CA MET A 38 30.66 10.44 -3.90
C MET A 38 30.90 9.56 -5.12
N SER A 39 32.17 9.37 -5.51
CA SER A 39 32.54 8.46 -6.60
C SER A 39 32.16 7.02 -6.28
N ARG A 40 32.36 6.60 -5.02
CA ARG A 40 31.96 5.27 -4.55
C ARG A 40 30.44 5.10 -4.57
N LEU A 41 29.67 6.09 -4.10
CA LEU A 41 28.22 6.04 -4.16
C LEU A 41 27.73 5.89 -5.60
N ALA A 42 28.30 6.67 -6.54
CA ALA A 42 27.95 6.56 -7.96
C ALA A 42 28.29 5.19 -8.56
N ALA A 43 29.43 4.61 -8.19
CA ALA A 43 29.84 3.28 -8.66
C ALA A 43 29.01 2.13 -8.04
N ASP A 44 28.63 2.25 -6.78
CA ASP A 44 27.87 1.23 -6.06
C ASP A 44 26.37 1.29 -6.37
N PHE A 45 25.86 2.42 -6.82
CA PHE A 45 24.45 2.60 -7.13
C PHE A 45 24.00 1.61 -8.20
N TYR A 46 22.95 0.82 -7.94
CA TYR A 46 22.51 -0.31 -8.75
C TYR A 46 23.50 -1.47 -8.91
N SER A 47 24.55 -1.53 -8.11
CA SER A 47 25.45 -2.70 -8.14
C SER A 47 24.82 -3.97 -7.59
N TYR A 48 23.68 -3.85 -6.91
CA TYR A 48 22.99 -4.96 -6.22
C TYR A 48 23.87 -5.72 -5.22
N ALA A 49 24.91 -5.08 -4.71
CA ALA A 49 25.78 -5.69 -3.72
C ALA A 49 25.00 -5.98 -2.43
N GLN A 50 25.24 -7.15 -1.86
CA GLN A 50 24.67 -7.58 -0.59
C GLN A 50 25.76 -7.64 0.47
N ALA A 51 25.43 -7.27 1.69
CA ALA A 51 26.24 -7.51 2.86
C ALA A 51 26.25 -9.01 3.23
N ALA A 52 27.20 -9.43 4.05
CA ALA A 52 27.32 -10.84 4.47
C ALA A 52 26.09 -11.38 5.20
N ASP A 53 25.29 -10.52 5.78
CA ASP A 53 24.02 -10.84 6.46
C ASP A 53 22.78 -10.81 5.53
N GLY A 54 23.00 -10.67 4.21
CA GLY A 54 21.95 -10.63 3.20
C GLY A 54 21.23 -9.30 3.04
N ARG A 55 21.56 -8.29 3.83
CA ARG A 55 21.02 -6.93 3.66
C ARG A 55 21.57 -6.26 2.40
N PRO A 56 20.82 -5.32 1.79
CA PRO A 56 21.36 -4.50 0.72
C PRO A 56 22.66 -3.81 1.15
N GLY A 57 23.74 -4.06 0.44
CA GLY A 57 25.07 -3.46 0.70
C GLY A 57 25.23 -2.06 0.10
N VAL A 58 24.19 -1.59 -0.59
CA VAL A 58 24.17 -0.30 -1.28
C VAL A 58 22.91 0.47 -0.95
N PRO A 59 22.90 1.81 -1.03
CA PRO A 59 21.72 2.60 -0.78
C PRO A 59 20.63 2.31 -1.82
N LEU A 60 19.40 2.37 -1.40
CA LEU A 60 18.14 2.40 -2.16
C LEU A 60 18.22 2.02 -3.67
N GLY A 61 18.67 0.81 -3.99
CA GLY A 61 18.67 0.33 -5.38
C GLY A 61 17.27 -0.01 -5.93
N SER A 62 16.22 0.00 -5.09
CA SER A 62 14.87 -0.36 -5.47
C SER A 62 14.00 0.86 -5.78
N HIS A 63 13.15 0.73 -6.80
CA HIS A 63 12.08 1.69 -7.09
C HIS A 63 10.94 1.64 -6.07
N VAL A 64 10.83 0.57 -5.31
CA VAL A 64 9.86 0.44 -4.21
C VAL A 64 10.61 0.56 -2.89
N ASN A 65 10.31 1.59 -2.16
CA ASN A 65 10.93 1.91 -0.87
C ASN A 65 10.00 2.83 -0.08
N PRO A 66 10.34 3.17 1.19
CA PRO A 66 9.48 4.02 2.02
C PRO A 66 9.10 5.37 1.42
N HIS A 67 9.86 5.86 0.45
CA HIS A 67 9.63 7.16 -0.18
C HIS A 67 8.90 7.06 -1.53
N THR A 68 8.74 5.87 -2.08
CA THR A 68 8.08 5.69 -3.39
C THR A 68 6.67 5.11 -3.28
N ALA A 69 6.37 4.28 -2.30
CA ALA A 69 5.04 3.74 -1.98
C ALA A 69 4.12 3.46 -3.20
N GLY A 70 4.71 2.98 -4.31
CA GLY A 70 4.14 2.99 -5.64
C GLY A 70 2.70 2.48 -5.72
N GLY A 71 2.45 1.21 -5.39
CA GLY A 71 1.13 0.61 -5.54
C GLY A 71 0.03 1.21 -4.65
N ILE A 72 0.38 1.71 -3.47
CA ILE A 72 -0.58 2.42 -2.61
C ILE A 72 -0.93 3.78 -3.22
N ALA A 73 0.08 4.48 -3.78
CA ALA A 73 -0.12 5.75 -4.46
C ALA A 73 -1.00 5.60 -5.70
N GLU A 74 -0.88 4.50 -6.40
CA GLU A 74 -1.70 4.17 -7.57
C GLU A 74 -3.14 3.81 -7.21
N GLY A 75 -3.38 3.38 -5.96
CA GLY A 75 -4.68 2.96 -5.47
C GLY A 75 -5.66 4.08 -5.11
N GLY A 76 -5.28 5.34 -5.23
CA GLY A 76 -6.17 6.48 -5.02
C GLY A 76 -5.83 7.41 -3.87
N TYR A 77 -6.56 8.52 -3.78
CA TYR A 77 -6.27 9.59 -2.82
C TYR A 77 -6.33 9.12 -1.35
N LEU A 78 -7.25 8.26 -0.99
CA LEU A 78 -7.36 7.79 0.39
C LEU A 78 -6.13 7.02 0.83
N GLY A 79 -5.53 6.25 -0.09
CA GLY A 79 -4.27 5.56 0.16
C GLY A 79 -3.14 6.52 0.54
N PHE A 80 -2.98 7.64 -0.15
CA PHE A 80 -2.01 8.66 0.21
C PHE A 80 -2.32 9.32 1.55
N ALA A 81 -3.54 9.72 1.75
CA ALA A 81 -3.96 10.43 2.94
C ALA A 81 -3.74 9.60 4.21
N GLU A 82 -3.99 8.29 4.13
CA GLU A 82 -3.76 7.38 5.24
C GLU A 82 -2.27 7.16 5.53
N LEU A 83 -1.42 7.16 4.51
CA LEU A 83 0.03 7.02 4.69
C LEU A 83 0.65 8.11 5.55
N GLN A 84 0.04 9.29 5.64
CA GLN A 84 0.50 10.36 6.53
C GLN A 84 0.65 9.88 7.97
N TYR A 85 -0.31 9.09 8.46
CA TYR A 85 -0.27 8.59 9.82
C TYR A 85 0.80 7.53 10.07
N ALA A 86 1.23 6.83 9.03
CA ALA A 86 2.27 5.82 9.14
C ALA A 86 3.68 6.41 9.04
N HIS A 87 3.89 7.34 8.12
CA HIS A 87 5.21 7.89 7.80
C HIS A 87 5.48 9.24 8.43
N LEU A 88 4.45 10.06 8.64
CA LEU A 88 4.54 11.43 9.14
C LEU A 88 3.58 11.63 10.32
N PRO A 89 3.82 10.98 11.44
CA PRO A 89 2.87 10.99 12.54
C PRO A 89 2.96 12.25 13.42
N LEU A 90 3.65 13.30 13.01
CA LEU A 90 3.83 14.50 13.83
C LEU A 90 2.72 15.51 13.59
N PRO A 91 2.20 16.19 14.63
CA PRO A 91 1.25 17.26 14.47
C PRO A 91 1.78 18.34 13.53
N GLY A 92 0.95 18.80 12.60
CA GLY A 92 1.32 19.82 11.62
C GLY A 92 2.19 19.32 10.45
N GLU A 93 2.64 18.07 10.45
CA GLU A 93 3.29 17.48 9.28
C GLU A 93 2.25 17.04 8.25
N LYS A 94 2.62 17.17 6.97
CA LYS A 94 1.82 16.76 5.83
C LYS A 94 2.64 15.93 4.87
N LEU A 95 1.97 15.09 4.12
CA LEU A 95 2.56 14.29 3.07
C LEU A 95 2.41 15.03 1.73
N VAL A 96 3.51 15.32 1.05
CA VAL A 96 3.50 15.78 -0.34
C VAL A 96 3.77 14.57 -1.23
N ALA A 97 2.86 14.28 -2.15
CA ALA A 97 3.01 13.17 -3.09
C ALA A 97 3.35 13.72 -4.49
N PHE A 98 4.59 13.51 -4.93
CA PHE A 98 5.01 13.87 -6.28
C PHE A 98 4.60 12.78 -7.27
N LEU A 99 3.87 13.17 -8.30
CA LEU A 99 3.30 12.27 -9.30
C LEU A 99 3.88 12.57 -10.68
N SER A 100 3.87 11.56 -11.54
CA SER A 100 4.29 11.70 -12.95
C SER A 100 3.08 12.02 -13.82
N ASP A 101 3.26 12.92 -14.80
CA ASP A 101 2.26 13.18 -15.85
C ASP A 101 2.00 11.92 -16.70
N GLY A 102 3.03 11.15 -17.01
CA GLY A 102 2.88 9.88 -17.72
C GLY A 102 2.08 8.83 -16.96
N ALA A 103 2.21 8.78 -15.64
CA ALA A 103 1.39 7.89 -14.81
C ALA A 103 -0.05 8.43 -14.66
N ALA A 104 -0.20 9.75 -14.47
CA ALA A 104 -1.52 10.38 -14.33
C ALA A 104 -2.38 10.25 -15.59
N GLU A 105 -1.77 10.30 -16.77
CA GLU A 105 -2.44 10.17 -18.07
C GLU A 105 -3.09 8.78 -18.25
N GLU A 106 -2.48 7.75 -17.72
CA GLU A 106 -2.95 6.37 -17.83
C GLU A 106 -3.71 5.89 -16.59
N GLN A 107 -3.88 6.77 -15.63
CA GLN A 107 -4.50 6.46 -14.37
C GLN A 107 -6.01 6.25 -14.50
N ARG A 108 -6.51 5.32 -13.72
CA ARG A 108 -7.91 4.95 -13.67
C ARG A 108 -8.73 6.00 -12.91
N GLY A 109 -9.53 6.75 -13.66
CA GLY A 109 -10.18 8.00 -13.29
C GLY A 109 -10.85 8.08 -11.92
N SER A 110 -11.85 7.24 -11.60
CA SER A 110 -12.66 7.36 -10.38
C SER A 110 -11.87 7.08 -9.09
N ASP A 111 -10.73 6.43 -9.19
CA ASP A 111 -9.92 6.00 -8.05
C ASP A 111 -9.32 7.18 -7.30
N TRP A 112 -9.14 8.28 -8.00
CA TRP A 112 -8.57 9.51 -7.48
C TRP A 112 -9.59 10.46 -6.85
N MET A 113 -10.87 10.15 -6.93
CA MET A 113 -11.90 10.97 -6.30
C MET A 113 -11.73 10.98 -4.79
N PRO A 114 -11.56 12.14 -4.14
CA PRO A 114 -11.39 12.23 -2.69
C PRO A 114 -12.72 12.03 -1.92
N ARG A 115 -13.67 11.31 -2.50
CA ARG A 115 -15.04 11.14 -1.97
C ARG A 115 -15.10 10.45 -0.62
N TRP A 116 -14.09 9.64 -0.29
CA TRP A 116 -14.02 8.96 1.00
C TRP A 116 -13.20 9.70 2.05
N TRP A 117 -12.52 10.77 1.66
CA TRP A 117 -11.75 11.56 2.61
C TRP A 117 -12.65 12.28 3.62
N ARG A 118 -12.23 12.28 4.88
CA ARG A 118 -12.88 13.01 5.97
C ARG A 118 -11.81 13.66 6.83
N ALA A 119 -12.04 14.91 7.21
CA ALA A 119 -11.11 15.68 8.04
C ALA A 119 -10.91 15.06 9.43
N GLU A 120 -11.93 14.38 9.92
CA GLU A 120 -11.98 13.85 11.28
C GLU A 120 -11.18 12.54 11.44
N ASP A 121 -11.02 11.76 10.37
CA ASP A 121 -10.44 10.43 10.47
C ASP A 121 -9.43 10.06 9.37
N CYS A 122 -9.12 10.98 8.46
CA CYS A 122 -8.14 10.76 7.41
C CYS A 122 -6.95 11.70 7.53
N GLY A 123 -5.78 11.24 7.11
CA GLY A 123 -4.60 12.08 6.91
C GLY A 123 -4.77 13.02 5.72
N VAL A 124 -3.80 13.91 5.56
CA VAL A 124 -3.76 14.84 4.42
C VAL A 124 -2.55 14.53 3.56
N ALA A 125 -2.79 14.25 2.28
CA ALA A 125 -1.77 14.26 1.25
C ALA A 125 -2.01 15.44 0.30
N LEU A 126 -0.93 16.10 -0.08
CA LEU A 126 -0.93 17.16 -1.09
C LEU A 126 -0.33 16.59 -2.38
N PRO A 127 -1.13 16.15 -3.35
CA PRO A 127 -0.63 15.64 -4.61
C PRO A 127 -0.08 16.78 -5.46
N VAL A 128 1.11 16.58 -6.02
CA VAL A 128 1.75 17.50 -6.95
C VAL A 128 2.19 16.73 -8.18
N MET A 129 1.49 16.88 -9.28
CA MET A 129 1.89 16.30 -10.56
C MET A 129 3.01 17.14 -11.20
N ILE A 130 4.07 16.48 -11.59
CA ILE A 130 5.17 17.07 -12.35
C ILE A 130 4.84 16.97 -13.84
N ALA A 131 4.26 18.04 -14.38
CA ALA A 131 3.87 18.13 -15.78
C ALA A 131 5.09 18.46 -16.64
N ASN A 132 5.93 17.45 -16.92
CA ASN A 132 7.16 17.63 -17.69
C ASN A 132 6.98 17.34 -19.20
N GLY A 133 5.79 16.89 -19.60
CA GLY A 133 5.38 16.69 -20.99
C GLY A 133 5.91 15.42 -21.64
N ARG A 134 6.56 14.51 -20.87
CA ARG A 134 7.16 13.31 -21.46
C ARG A 134 7.14 12.12 -20.51
N ARG A 135 6.90 10.96 -21.06
CA ARG A 135 7.17 9.65 -20.44
C ARG A 135 8.37 8.97 -21.13
N ILE A 136 8.66 7.74 -20.85
CA ILE A 136 9.90 7.01 -21.22
C ILE A 136 10.46 7.41 -22.60
N GLU A 137 9.76 7.08 -23.69
CA GLU A 137 10.24 7.27 -25.07
C GLU A 137 9.34 8.20 -25.91
N GLN A 138 8.34 8.83 -25.29
CA GLN A 138 7.39 9.63 -26.03
C GLN A 138 6.87 10.84 -25.23
N ARG A 139 6.25 11.75 -25.95
CA ARG A 139 5.51 12.86 -25.38
C ARG A 139 4.23 12.34 -24.71
N THR A 140 3.84 12.95 -23.61
CA THR A 140 2.53 12.73 -23.00
C THR A 140 1.46 13.58 -23.68
N GLU A 141 0.22 13.14 -23.71
CA GLU A 141 -0.92 13.96 -24.16
C GLU A 141 -1.09 15.16 -23.21
N LEU A 142 -0.91 14.97 -21.92
CA LEU A 142 -0.88 16.05 -20.91
C LEU A 142 0.23 17.09 -21.18
N GLY A 143 1.23 16.74 -21.95
CA GLY A 143 2.30 17.68 -22.37
C GLY A 143 1.88 18.64 -23.48
N THR A 144 0.67 18.51 -24.03
CA THR A 144 0.08 19.51 -24.94
C THR A 144 -0.67 20.56 -24.12
N HIS A 145 -0.88 21.73 -24.70
CA HIS A 145 -1.66 22.78 -24.03
C HIS A 145 -3.10 22.32 -23.76
N GLU A 146 -3.73 21.72 -24.75
CA GLU A 146 -5.09 21.20 -24.68
C GLU A 146 -5.18 20.01 -23.69
N GLY A 147 -4.19 19.13 -23.69
CA GLY A 147 -4.12 18.00 -22.77
C GLY A 147 -4.04 18.44 -21.31
N LEU A 148 -3.25 19.45 -21.00
CA LEU A 148 -3.12 19.98 -19.64
C LEU A 148 -4.38 20.68 -19.17
N GLU A 149 -5.05 21.44 -20.05
CA GLU A 149 -6.34 22.07 -19.71
C GLU A 149 -7.43 21.02 -19.54
N GLY A 150 -7.48 20.00 -20.40
CA GLY A 150 -8.38 18.86 -20.25
C GLY A 150 -8.16 18.14 -18.91
N PHE A 151 -6.91 17.99 -18.49
CA PHE A 151 -6.59 17.38 -17.18
C PHE A 151 -7.06 18.24 -16.00
N ARG A 152 -6.92 19.57 -16.05
CA ARG A 152 -7.48 20.46 -15.03
C ARG A 152 -9.00 20.32 -14.90
N GLN A 153 -9.69 20.22 -16.04
CA GLN A 153 -11.13 20.00 -16.04
C GLN A 153 -11.49 18.62 -15.47
N HIS A 154 -10.74 17.59 -15.85
CA HIS A 154 -10.90 16.24 -15.30
C HIS A 154 -10.72 16.23 -13.78
N LEU A 155 -9.67 16.86 -13.26
CA LEU A 155 -9.46 16.98 -11.80
C LEU A 155 -10.65 17.65 -11.09
N ARG A 156 -11.20 18.72 -11.66
CA ARG A 156 -12.38 19.39 -11.10
C ARG A 156 -13.60 18.46 -11.08
N LEU A 157 -13.84 17.69 -12.14
CA LEU A 157 -14.90 16.69 -12.20
C LEU A 157 -14.71 15.59 -11.14
N CYS A 158 -13.46 15.21 -10.87
CA CYS A 158 -13.10 14.24 -9.85
C CYS A 158 -13.14 14.78 -8.41
N GLY A 159 -13.48 16.06 -8.21
CA GLY A 159 -13.58 16.65 -6.87
C GLY A 159 -12.27 17.22 -6.35
N PHE A 160 -11.32 17.54 -7.23
CA PHE A 160 -10.10 18.27 -6.90
C PHE A 160 -10.20 19.75 -7.26
N ASP A 161 -9.32 20.53 -6.64
CA ASP A 161 -9.09 21.95 -6.94
C ASP A 161 -7.66 22.15 -7.44
N PRO A 162 -7.45 22.11 -8.77
CA PRO A 162 -6.12 22.19 -9.35
C PRO A 162 -5.53 23.60 -9.25
N LEU A 163 -4.25 23.65 -8.85
CA LEU A 163 -3.41 24.85 -8.80
C LEU A 163 -2.16 24.62 -9.67
N SER A 164 -2.04 25.37 -10.77
CA SER A 164 -0.82 25.35 -11.62
C SER A 164 0.21 26.35 -11.14
N PHE A 165 1.48 25.97 -11.24
CA PHE A 165 2.62 26.83 -10.90
C PHE A 165 3.88 26.45 -11.70
N ASP A 166 4.88 27.33 -11.71
CA ASP A 166 6.15 27.07 -12.38
C ASP A 166 6.96 26.00 -11.63
N GLY A 167 7.05 24.82 -12.22
CA GLY A 167 7.80 23.66 -11.67
C GLY A 167 9.31 23.77 -11.83
N ARG A 168 9.83 24.89 -12.35
CA ARG A 168 11.26 25.21 -12.46
C ARG A 168 11.75 26.10 -11.33
N ASP A 169 10.83 26.70 -10.59
CA ASP A 169 11.13 27.60 -9.47
C ASP A 169 10.84 26.92 -8.13
N PRO A 170 11.86 26.61 -7.30
CA PRO A 170 11.64 26.05 -5.96
C PRO A 170 10.77 26.93 -5.06
N ALA A 171 10.79 28.26 -5.23
CA ALA A 171 9.94 29.15 -4.44
C ALA A 171 8.46 28.98 -4.79
N ALA A 172 8.15 28.73 -6.05
CA ALA A 172 6.79 28.45 -6.49
C ALA A 172 6.22 27.18 -5.84
N PHE A 173 7.03 26.13 -5.61
CA PHE A 173 6.59 24.96 -4.83
C PHE A 173 6.21 25.33 -3.40
N VAL A 174 7.00 26.16 -2.73
CA VAL A 174 6.70 26.58 -1.35
C VAL A 174 5.39 27.36 -1.30
N CYS A 175 5.23 28.32 -2.21
CA CYS A 175 4.01 29.13 -2.31
C CYS A 175 2.79 28.27 -2.65
N ALA A 176 2.90 27.35 -3.60
CA ALA A 176 1.81 26.46 -4.00
C ALA A 176 1.39 25.53 -2.87
N LEU A 177 2.33 24.91 -2.18
CA LEU A 177 2.03 24.05 -1.05
C LEU A 177 1.35 24.80 0.09
N TRP A 178 1.82 26.01 0.39
CA TRP A 178 1.18 26.89 1.38
C TRP A 178 -0.26 27.23 0.97
N GLU A 179 -0.46 27.63 -0.28
CA GLU A 179 -1.79 27.95 -0.83
C GLU A 179 -2.74 26.74 -0.77
N MET A 180 -2.26 25.55 -1.14
CA MET A 180 -3.03 24.32 -1.05
C MET A 180 -3.47 24.05 0.39
N GLU A 181 -2.58 24.27 1.34
CA GLU A 181 -2.89 24.12 2.77
C GLU A 181 -3.94 25.11 3.24
N GLN A 182 -3.82 26.39 2.85
CA GLN A 182 -4.79 27.43 3.23
C GLN A 182 -6.18 27.13 2.66
N ARG A 183 -6.24 26.72 1.38
CA ARG A 183 -7.51 26.33 0.76
C ARG A 183 -8.18 25.16 1.47
N LEU A 184 -7.42 24.13 1.83
CA LEU A 184 -7.97 22.99 2.57
C LEU A 184 -8.44 23.40 3.97
N ALA A 185 -7.62 24.16 4.70
CA ALA A 185 -7.98 24.64 6.04
C ALA A 185 -9.26 25.49 6.02
N HIS A 186 -9.39 26.37 5.05
CA HIS A 186 -10.59 27.17 4.87
C HIS A 186 -11.85 26.31 4.65
N ARG A 187 -11.78 25.32 3.74
CA ARG A 187 -12.90 24.41 3.47
C ARG A 187 -13.27 23.55 4.67
N VAL A 188 -12.28 23.11 5.45
CA VAL A 188 -12.56 22.38 6.70
C VAL A 188 -13.23 23.30 7.71
N GLY A 189 -12.84 24.58 7.78
CA GLY A 189 -13.56 25.59 8.56
C GLY A 189 -15.02 25.73 8.14
N GLU A 190 -15.27 25.91 6.84
CA GLU A 190 -16.64 26.01 6.29
C GLU A 190 -17.46 24.71 6.50
N LEU A 191 -16.82 23.54 6.48
CA LEU A 191 -17.46 22.28 6.85
C LEU A 191 -17.89 22.28 8.32
N ASN A 192 -17.02 22.71 9.24
CA ASN A 192 -17.32 22.79 10.66
C ASN A 192 -18.46 23.79 10.95
N ASP A 193 -18.51 24.87 10.20
CA ASP A 193 -19.57 25.89 10.26
C ASP A 193 -20.85 25.45 9.52
N LYS A 194 -20.88 24.25 8.94
CA LYS A 194 -21.99 23.68 8.15
C LYS A 194 -22.35 24.49 6.89
N VAL A 195 -21.39 25.22 6.35
CA VAL A 195 -21.52 25.94 5.07
C VAL A 195 -21.26 24.99 3.90
N LEU A 196 -20.29 24.07 4.08
CA LEU A 196 -20.01 23.00 3.14
C LEU A 196 -20.42 21.62 3.68
N ALA A 197 -20.52 20.67 2.78
CA ALA A 197 -20.71 19.25 3.07
C ALA A 197 -19.71 18.42 2.27
N TYR A 198 -19.50 17.16 2.68
CA TYR A 198 -18.68 16.22 1.91
C TYR A 198 -19.34 15.86 0.57
N PRO A 199 -18.55 15.59 -0.49
CA PRO A 199 -17.08 15.61 -0.52
C PRO A 199 -16.54 17.03 -0.63
N LEU A 200 -15.42 17.31 0.05
CA LEU A 200 -14.72 18.60 -0.10
C LEU A 200 -13.80 18.57 -1.34
N PRO A 201 -13.72 19.65 -2.13
CA PRO A 201 -12.72 19.79 -3.19
C PRO A 201 -11.31 19.77 -2.58
N MET A 202 -10.50 18.78 -2.96
CA MET A 202 -9.15 18.61 -2.41
C MET A 202 -8.12 19.33 -3.27
N PRO A 203 -7.16 20.05 -2.69
CA PRO A 203 -6.12 20.74 -3.44
C PRO A 203 -5.27 19.76 -4.24
N TYR A 204 -4.89 20.13 -5.46
CA TYR A 204 -4.04 19.36 -6.36
C TYR A 204 -3.08 20.28 -7.09
N GLY A 205 -1.77 20.14 -6.86
CA GLY A 205 -0.74 20.94 -7.50
C GLY A 205 -0.37 20.40 -8.89
N ILE A 206 -0.15 21.29 -9.84
CA ILE A 206 0.38 20.99 -11.17
C ILE A 206 1.64 21.82 -11.37
N ALA A 207 2.80 21.21 -11.26
CA ALA A 207 4.10 21.83 -11.47
C ALA A 207 4.49 21.74 -12.94
N GLU A 208 4.29 22.81 -13.69
CA GLU A 208 4.59 22.87 -15.11
C GLU A 208 6.08 23.06 -15.35
N THR A 209 6.71 22.09 -16.02
CA THR A 209 8.16 22.07 -16.25
C THR A 209 8.52 21.39 -17.57
N THR A 210 9.79 21.14 -17.76
CA THR A 210 10.33 20.46 -18.94
C THR A 210 11.18 19.27 -18.46
N LYS A 211 10.98 18.08 -19.03
CA LYS A 211 11.78 16.90 -18.70
C LYS A 211 13.27 17.19 -18.89
N GLY A 212 14.07 16.88 -17.86
CA GLY A 212 15.51 17.15 -17.87
C GLY A 212 15.89 18.63 -17.67
N TYR A 213 14.96 19.48 -17.17
CA TYR A 213 15.24 20.90 -16.94
C TYR A 213 16.55 21.11 -16.17
N GLY A 214 17.35 22.04 -16.61
CA GLY A 214 18.64 22.39 -16.03
C GLY A 214 19.81 21.57 -16.56
N PHE A 215 19.58 20.58 -17.44
CA PHE A 215 20.63 19.78 -18.04
C PHE A 215 20.46 19.70 -19.58
N PHE A 216 21.50 19.29 -20.30
CA PHE A 216 21.38 19.17 -21.77
C PHE A 216 20.40 18.05 -22.15
N GLY A 217 19.85 18.14 -23.36
CA GLY A 217 18.80 17.24 -23.82
C GLY A 217 17.41 17.51 -23.20
N ALA A 218 17.28 18.57 -22.38
CA ALA A 218 16.00 18.97 -21.81
C ALA A 218 14.92 19.10 -22.88
N GLY A 219 13.72 18.63 -22.61
CA GLY A 219 12.59 18.65 -23.54
C GLY A 219 12.61 17.53 -24.59
N SER A 220 13.64 16.68 -24.60
CA SER A 220 13.72 15.52 -25.50
C SER A 220 13.42 14.20 -24.76
N ASN A 221 13.12 13.14 -25.52
CA ASN A 221 12.96 11.80 -24.94
C ASN A 221 14.28 11.25 -24.37
N ALA A 222 15.43 11.67 -24.95
CA ALA A 222 16.75 11.28 -24.46
C ALA A 222 17.01 11.69 -23.01
N ALA A 223 16.34 12.74 -22.51
CA ALA A 223 16.42 13.15 -21.11
C ALA A 223 15.80 12.13 -20.10
N HIS A 224 15.24 11.01 -20.58
CA HIS A 224 14.83 9.92 -19.70
C HIS A 224 16.02 9.16 -19.11
N ASN A 225 17.08 9.05 -19.89
CA ASN A 225 18.36 8.52 -19.48
C ASN A 225 19.42 9.63 -19.58
N LEU A 226 20.69 9.28 -19.48
CA LEU A 226 21.75 10.21 -19.76
C LEU A 226 21.78 10.48 -21.29
N PRO A 227 21.51 11.71 -21.76
CA PRO A 227 21.33 12.03 -23.19
C PRO A 227 22.67 12.11 -23.93
N LEU A 228 23.47 11.07 -23.86
CA LEU A 228 24.77 10.90 -24.47
C LEU A 228 24.72 9.82 -25.55
N PRO A 229 25.55 9.95 -26.63
CA PRO A 229 25.61 8.94 -27.69
C PRO A 229 26.21 7.60 -27.23
N ALA A 230 27.02 7.62 -26.17
CA ALA A 230 27.68 6.47 -25.60
C ALA A 230 27.93 6.64 -24.08
N SER A 231 28.41 5.61 -23.43
CA SER A 231 28.76 5.66 -22.00
C SER A 231 30.01 6.54 -21.78
N PRO A 232 29.93 7.58 -20.96
CA PRO A 232 31.08 8.46 -20.67
C PRO A 232 32.21 7.73 -19.93
N ALA A 233 31.97 6.57 -19.34
CA ALA A 233 33.00 5.75 -18.74
C ALA A 233 33.88 5.03 -19.77
N ARG A 234 33.39 4.83 -21.01
CA ARG A 234 34.04 4.03 -22.04
C ARG A 234 34.36 4.80 -23.31
N ASP A 235 33.72 5.94 -23.55
CA ASP A 235 33.85 6.75 -24.74
C ASP A 235 34.34 8.14 -24.37
N GLU A 236 35.39 8.60 -25.03
CA GLU A 236 36.05 9.87 -24.72
C GLU A 236 35.20 11.08 -25.13
N GLN A 237 34.56 11.04 -26.28
CA GLN A 237 33.71 12.13 -26.76
C GLN A 237 32.47 12.28 -25.87
N ALA A 238 31.86 11.16 -25.47
CA ALA A 238 30.75 11.16 -24.53
C ALA A 238 31.18 11.72 -23.16
N ARG A 239 32.39 11.43 -22.71
CA ARG A 239 32.95 11.95 -21.46
C ARG A 239 33.21 13.44 -21.51
N GLU A 240 33.79 13.94 -22.60
CA GLU A 240 34.00 15.38 -22.82
C GLU A 240 32.67 16.12 -22.82
N LEU A 241 31.69 15.62 -23.57
CA LEU A 241 30.35 16.18 -23.63
C LEU A 241 29.67 16.20 -22.28
N PHE A 242 29.77 15.10 -21.53
CA PHE A 242 29.26 15.03 -20.14
C PHE A 242 29.91 16.08 -19.25
N ASN A 243 31.25 16.20 -19.26
CA ASN A 243 31.97 17.14 -18.44
C ASN A 243 31.62 18.59 -18.77
N GLN A 244 31.50 18.91 -20.05
CA GLN A 244 31.07 20.22 -20.51
C GLN A 244 29.69 20.60 -19.95
N HIS A 245 28.72 19.71 -20.02
CA HIS A 245 27.37 19.98 -19.54
C HIS A 245 27.26 19.91 -18.01
N ALA A 246 28.01 19.03 -17.38
CA ALA A 246 28.06 18.93 -15.91
C ALA A 246 28.68 20.19 -15.29
N ALA A 247 29.62 20.85 -15.98
CA ALA A 247 30.20 22.12 -15.53
C ALA A 247 29.16 23.24 -15.38
N ALA A 248 28.06 23.20 -16.14
CA ALA A 248 26.95 24.15 -16.01
C ALA A 248 26.13 23.94 -14.70
N LEU A 249 26.25 22.78 -14.04
CA LEU A 249 25.60 22.48 -12.76
C LEU A 249 26.51 22.84 -11.56
N TRP A 250 27.71 23.38 -11.81
CA TRP A 250 28.64 23.74 -10.78
C TRP A 250 28.06 24.75 -9.80
N VAL A 251 28.14 24.44 -8.53
CA VAL A 251 27.79 25.33 -7.43
C VAL A 251 29.05 25.63 -6.63
N GLU A 252 29.30 26.90 -6.37
CA GLU A 252 30.42 27.32 -5.56
C GLU A 252 30.44 26.59 -4.20
N PRO A 253 31.56 25.96 -3.78
CA PRO A 253 31.61 25.07 -2.61
C PRO A 253 31.14 25.72 -1.31
N GLN A 254 31.41 27.01 -1.10
CA GLN A 254 30.95 27.72 0.10
C GLN A 254 29.43 27.87 0.13
N ARG A 255 28.81 28.15 -1.00
CA ARG A 255 27.34 28.24 -1.14
C ARG A 255 26.70 26.88 -0.94
N LEU A 256 27.27 25.82 -1.53
CA LEU A 256 26.79 24.45 -1.34
C LEU A 256 26.90 24.05 0.13
N SER A 257 28.03 24.30 0.78
CA SER A 257 28.26 24.00 2.19
C SER A 257 27.28 24.77 3.08
N ALA A 258 27.04 26.06 2.81
CA ALA A 258 26.06 26.85 3.56
C ALA A 258 24.64 26.30 3.43
N ALA A 259 24.22 25.90 2.22
CA ALA A 259 22.92 25.27 1.98
C ALA A 259 22.80 23.92 2.72
N CYS A 260 23.80 23.06 2.61
CA CYS A 260 23.84 21.77 3.31
C CYS A 260 23.75 21.94 4.85
N ASN A 261 24.47 22.92 5.40
CA ASN A 261 24.42 23.21 6.84
C ASN A 261 23.04 23.75 7.28
N LEU A 262 22.39 24.57 6.43
CA LEU A 262 21.04 25.04 6.69
C LEU A 262 20.05 23.86 6.76
N PHE A 263 20.12 22.90 5.85
CA PHE A 263 19.28 21.69 5.88
C PHE A 263 19.63 20.81 7.10
N ALA A 264 20.92 20.60 7.38
CA ALA A 264 21.37 19.81 8.53
C ALA A 264 20.92 20.41 9.86
N SER A 265 20.87 21.73 9.98
CA SER A 265 20.44 22.43 11.21
C SER A 265 18.95 22.18 11.54
N ARG A 266 18.16 21.74 10.58
CA ARG A 266 16.75 21.35 10.77
C ARG A 266 16.58 19.90 11.17
N LYS A 267 17.65 19.09 11.05
CA LYS A 267 17.70 17.70 11.50
C LYS A 267 17.61 17.68 13.04
N GLY A 268 16.67 16.96 13.57
CA GLY A 268 16.50 16.85 15.03
C GLY A 268 15.48 17.79 15.66
N ARG A 269 14.77 18.60 14.90
CA ARG A 269 13.51 19.20 15.37
C ARG A 269 12.45 18.11 15.46
N ALA A 270 12.71 17.10 16.30
CA ALA A 270 11.72 16.10 16.64
C ALA A 270 10.62 16.80 17.45
N LEU A 271 9.50 17.05 16.80
CA LEU A 271 8.27 17.42 17.50
C LEU A 271 7.79 16.19 18.29
N GLU A 272 7.30 16.40 19.50
CA GLU A 272 6.64 15.35 20.24
C GLU A 272 5.43 14.83 19.45
N ARG A 273 5.23 13.53 19.49
CA ARG A 273 4.18 12.86 18.73
C ARG A 273 2.97 12.69 19.62
N ASP A 274 1.96 13.46 19.33
CA ASP A 274 0.75 13.54 20.13
C ASP A 274 -0.53 13.25 19.32
N ASN A 275 -0.41 12.69 18.14
CA ASN A 275 -1.58 12.38 17.33
C ASN A 275 -2.00 10.92 17.53
N PRO A 276 -3.14 10.62 18.19
CA PRO A 276 -3.59 9.26 18.43
C PRO A 276 -3.90 8.47 17.15
N LEU A 277 -4.15 9.17 16.02
CA LEU A 277 -4.36 8.53 14.72
C LEU A 277 -3.05 8.16 14.01
N ALA A 278 -1.91 8.69 14.48
CA ALA A 278 -0.61 8.53 13.87
C ALA A 278 0.25 7.45 14.56
N LEU A 279 -0.34 6.31 14.83
CA LEU A 279 0.33 5.21 15.54
C LEU A 279 1.29 4.45 14.61
N ARG A 280 2.59 4.70 14.74
CA ARG A 280 3.61 3.88 14.05
C ARG A 280 3.67 2.45 14.56
N GLN A 281 3.37 2.27 15.83
CA GLN A 281 3.23 0.97 16.47
C GLN A 281 1.91 0.96 17.25
N PRO A 282 0.80 0.64 16.59
CA PRO A 282 -0.48 0.55 17.27
C PRO A 282 -0.39 -0.49 18.41
N PRO A 283 -1.14 -0.30 19.51
CA PRO A 283 -1.18 -1.28 20.57
C PRO A 283 -1.62 -2.65 20.05
N GLN A 284 -1.21 -3.70 20.74
CA GLN A 284 -1.70 -5.04 20.42
C GLN A 284 -3.21 -5.07 20.67
N PRO A 285 -4.01 -5.55 19.69
CA PRO A 285 -5.46 -5.59 19.85
C PRO A 285 -5.89 -6.53 20.99
N VAL A 286 -6.80 -6.06 21.81
CA VAL A 286 -7.53 -6.91 22.76
C VAL A 286 -8.40 -7.87 21.97
N GLN A 287 -8.22 -9.17 22.21
CA GLN A 287 -8.94 -10.20 21.48
C GLN A 287 -10.33 -10.43 22.08
N PRO A 288 -11.40 -10.47 21.28
CA PRO A 288 -12.71 -10.84 21.78
C PRO A 288 -12.77 -12.33 22.12
N PRO A 289 -13.72 -12.74 22.98
CA PRO A 289 -13.97 -14.17 23.24
C PRO A 289 -14.35 -14.91 21.96
N LEU A 290 -13.74 -16.10 21.76
CA LEU A 290 -14.00 -16.94 20.61
C LEU A 290 -15.27 -17.77 20.83
N GLN A 291 -16.20 -17.75 19.87
CA GLN A 291 -17.45 -18.51 19.94
C GLN A 291 -17.41 -19.68 18.96
N PHE A 292 -16.88 -20.80 19.43
CA PHE A 292 -16.85 -22.05 18.66
C PHE A 292 -18.22 -22.72 18.62
N HIS A 293 -18.46 -23.51 17.57
CA HIS A 293 -19.71 -24.24 17.34
C HIS A 293 -19.43 -25.72 17.08
N ASP A 294 -20.47 -26.54 17.29
CA ASP A 294 -20.48 -27.98 17.01
C ASP A 294 -21.40 -28.36 15.83
N HIS A 295 -22.04 -27.35 15.22
CA HIS A 295 -22.99 -27.51 14.12
C HIS A 295 -22.49 -26.87 12.82
N ALA A 296 -23.16 -27.26 11.72
CA ALA A 296 -22.86 -26.68 10.41
C ALA A 296 -23.20 -25.19 10.37
N CYS A 297 -22.26 -24.39 9.91
CA CYS A 297 -22.43 -22.95 9.68
C CYS A 297 -21.43 -22.41 8.64
N SER A 298 -21.63 -21.17 8.20
CA SER A 298 -20.71 -20.52 7.27
C SER A 298 -19.41 -20.14 7.98
N PRO A 299 -18.22 -20.51 7.45
CA PRO A 299 -16.96 -20.01 7.97
C PRO A 299 -16.90 -18.48 8.00
N MET A 300 -17.44 -17.80 6.99
CA MET A 300 -17.49 -16.33 6.95
C MET A 300 -18.28 -15.72 8.11
N SER A 301 -19.23 -16.44 8.72
CA SER A 301 -19.95 -15.95 9.89
C SER A 301 -19.05 -15.83 11.14
N ALA A 302 -17.96 -16.61 11.20
CA ALA A 302 -16.94 -16.45 12.24
C ALA A 302 -16.22 -15.11 12.09
N LEU A 303 -15.78 -14.80 10.88
CA LEU A 303 -15.11 -13.54 10.57
C LEU A 303 -16.01 -12.33 10.82
N ASP A 304 -17.26 -12.37 10.35
CA ASP A 304 -18.24 -11.29 10.50
C ASP A 304 -18.39 -10.90 11.99
N ARG A 305 -18.69 -11.84 12.82
CA ARG A 305 -18.87 -11.62 14.26
C ARG A 305 -17.59 -11.22 14.96
N TYR A 306 -16.52 -11.97 14.72
CA TYR A 306 -15.23 -11.70 15.34
C TYR A 306 -14.71 -10.29 15.03
N PHE A 307 -14.79 -9.84 13.78
CA PHE A 307 -14.30 -8.51 13.40
C PHE A 307 -15.09 -7.39 14.06
N VAL A 308 -16.42 -7.51 14.12
CA VAL A 308 -17.27 -6.55 14.84
C VAL A 308 -16.89 -6.48 16.31
N ASP A 309 -16.71 -7.63 16.96
CA ASP A 309 -16.35 -7.69 18.37
C ASP A 309 -14.91 -7.22 18.63
N LEU A 310 -13.97 -7.48 17.69
CA LEU A 310 -12.61 -6.96 17.74
C LEU A 310 -12.59 -5.43 17.67
N VAL A 311 -13.37 -4.83 16.77
CA VAL A 311 -13.48 -3.37 16.66
C VAL A 311 -14.08 -2.77 17.94
N ARG A 312 -15.12 -3.37 18.49
CA ARG A 312 -15.74 -2.93 19.75
C ARG A 312 -14.79 -2.99 20.95
N ALA A 313 -13.97 -4.04 21.02
CA ALA A 313 -12.97 -4.21 22.06
C ALA A 313 -11.78 -3.23 21.95
N ASN A 314 -11.61 -2.58 20.80
CA ASN A 314 -10.45 -1.73 20.49
C ASN A 314 -10.87 -0.38 19.90
N PRO A 315 -11.61 0.46 20.61
CA PRO A 315 -12.13 1.73 20.10
C PRO A 315 -11.02 2.73 19.71
N GLN A 316 -9.80 2.53 20.21
CA GLN A 316 -8.61 3.33 19.88
C GLN A 316 -7.99 2.96 18.53
N LEU A 317 -8.37 1.83 17.93
CA LEU A 317 -7.87 1.37 16.64
C LEU A 317 -8.92 1.62 15.56
N ARG A 318 -8.59 2.51 14.65
CA ARG A 318 -9.51 2.89 13.56
C ARG A 318 -9.79 1.71 12.63
N PRO A 319 -11.07 1.29 12.44
CA PRO A 319 -11.40 0.25 11.49
C PRO A 319 -11.40 0.77 10.05
N ARG A 320 -11.02 -0.09 9.11
CA ARG A 320 -11.20 0.11 7.68
C ARG A 320 -11.57 -1.22 7.03
N VAL A 321 -12.68 -1.23 6.31
CA VAL A 321 -13.14 -2.42 5.58
C VAL A 321 -13.19 -2.09 4.10
N GLY A 322 -12.51 -2.87 3.30
CA GLY A 322 -12.54 -2.76 1.85
C GLY A 322 -13.39 -3.87 1.23
N ASN A 323 -14.35 -3.50 0.41
CA ASN A 323 -15.14 -4.47 -0.34
C ASN A 323 -15.57 -3.89 -1.71
N PRO A 324 -15.07 -4.43 -2.82
CA PRO A 324 -15.47 -3.98 -4.16
C PRO A 324 -16.84 -4.52 -4.59
N ASP A 325 -17.39 -5.48 -3.85
CA ASP A 325 -18.63 -6.21 -4.16
C ASP A 325 -19.71 -5.90 -3.13
N GLU A 326 -20.56 -6.89 -2.83
CA GLU A 326 -21.58 -6.85 -1.79
C GLU A 326 -21.12 -7.53 -0.51
N LEU A 327 -20.98 -6.80 0.59
CA LEU A 327 -20.64 -7.39 1.90
C LEU A 327 -21.66 -8.42 2.36
N ALA A 328 -22.94 -8.17 2.16
CA ALA A 328 -24.00 -9.12 2.54
C ALA A 328 -23.87 -10.45 1.79
N SER A 329 -23.56 -10.41 0.49
CA SER A 329 -23.35 -11.63 -0.31
C SER A 329 -22.09 -12.39 0.11
N ASN A 330 -21.11 -11.69 0.70
CA ASN A 330 -19.91 -12.26 1.29
C ASN A 330 -20.10 -12.68 2.77
N ARG A 331 -21.34 -12.68 3.27
CA ARG A 331 -21.70 -13.04 4.65
C ARG A 331 -21.07 -12.12 5.72
N LEU A 332 -20.85 -10.85 5.38
CA LEU A 332 -20.33 -9.80 6.25
C LEU A 332 -21.39 -8.73 6.58
N GLY A 333 -22.65 -9.16 6.73
CA GLY A 333 -23.77 -8.26 7.03
C GLY A 333 -23.67 -7.61 8.40
N GLY A 334 -23.12 -8.28 9.41
CA GLY A 334 -22.87 -7.72 10.74
C GLY A 334 -21.82 -6.62 10.70
N VAL A 335 -20.74 -6.83 9.94
CA VAL A 335 -19.71 -5.81 9.69
C VAL A 335 -20.34 -4.58 9.03
N LEU A 336 -21.16 -4.77 8.00
CA LEU A 336 -21.84 -3.66 7.32
C LEU A 336 -22.77 -2.89 8.26
N ALA A 337 -23.59 -3.60 9.04
CA ALA A 337 -24.51 -2.96 9.98
C ALA A 337 -23.78 -2.17 11.09
N ALA A 338 -22.64 -2.68 11.55
CA ALA A 338 -21.86 -2.03 12.61
C ALA A 338 -21.02 -0.85 12.09
N LEU A 339 -20.43 -0.96 10.89
CA LEU A 339 -19.39 -0.04 10.41
C LEU A 339 -19.85 0.86 9.26
N ARG A 340 -20.91 0.52 8.58
CA ARG A 340 -21.62 1.30 7.54
C ARG A 340 -20.76 1.67 6.33
N HIS A 341 -21.38 1.74 5.15
CA HIS A 341 -20.74 2.30 3.96
C HIS A 341 -20.39 3.77 4.16
N ARG A 342 -19.21 4.17 3.71
CA ARG A 342 -18.77 5.56 3.70
C ARG A 342 -19.29 6.26 2.45
N VAL A 343 -20.25 7.13 2.64
CA VAL A 343 -20.90 7.90 1.57
C VAL A 343 -21.00 9.38 1.93
N SER A 344 -21.19 10.24 0.92
CA SER A 344 -21.36 11.68 1.16
C SER A 344 -22.80 12.04 1.54
N GLN A 345 -23.77 11.28 1.01
CA GLN A 345 -25.19 11.50 1.26
C GLN A 345 -25.85 10.15 1.60
N PRO A 346 -25.96 9.83 2.90
CA PRO A 346 -26.59 8.59 3.34
C PRO A 346 -28.08 8.53 2.98
N GLU A 347 -28.52 7.40 2.41
CA GLU A 347 -29.92 7.12 2.05
C GLU A 347 -30.53 6.00 2.92
N SER A 348 -29.71 5.30 3.70
CA SER A 348 -30.12 4.17 4.53
C SER A 348 -29.36 4.11 5.86
N GLU A 349 -29.85 3.28 6.78
CA GLU A 349 -29.17 3.02 8.05
C GLU A 349 -27.82 2.28 7.87
N LEU A 350 -27.59 1.64 6.73
CA LEU A 350 -26.34 0.98 6.38
C LEU A 350 -25.27 1.93 5.80
N GLU A 351 -25.59 3.21 5.73
CA GLU A 351 -24.74 4.25 5.18
C GLU A 351 -24.43 5.32 6.22
N SER A 352 -23.26 5.93 6.12
CA SER A 352 -22.86 7.04 6.99
C SER A 352 -21.76 7.88 6.32
N VAL A 353 -21.78 9.17 6.60
CA VAL A 353 -20.68 10.07 6.21
C VAL A 353 -19.35 9.58 6.81
N HIS A 354 -19.39 9.04 8.04
CA HIS A 354 -18.23 8.53 8.77
C HIS A 354 -18.15 6.98 8.77
N GLY A 355 -18.82 6.33 7.83
CA GLY A 355 -18.72 4.87 7.70
C GLY A 355 -17.28 4.40 7.50
N ALA A 356 -16.97 3.19 7.97
CA ALA A 356 -15.64 2.60 7.84
C ALA A 356 -15.51 1.66 6.63
N VAL A 357 -16.63 1.36 5.94
CA VAL A 357 -16.65 0.47 4.77
C VAL A 357 -16.43 1.28 3.49
N ILE A 358 -15.34 0.99 2.78
CA ILE A 358 -15.01 1.55 1.47
C ILE A 358 -15.47 0.59 0.40
N THR A 359 -16.38 1.05 -0.45
CA THR A 359 -16.92 0.27 -1.57
C THR A 359 -16.66 0.98 -2.88
N ALA A 360 -15.97 0.31 -3.78
CA ALA A 360 -15.74 0.75 -5.17
C ALA A 360 -15.54 -0.47 -6.06
N LEU A 361 -16.01 -0.40 -7.30
CA LEU A 361 -15.74 -1.41 -8.34
C LEU A 361 -14.28 -1.30 -8.84
N ASN A 362 -13.37 -1.10 -7.91
CA ASN A 362 -11.94 -1.04 -8.12
C ASN A 362 -11.25 -1.69 -6.93
N GLU A 363 -10.83 -2.92 -7.12
CA GLU A 363 -10.21 -3.76 -6.10
C GLU A 363 -8.89 -3.16 -5.60
N GLU A 364 -8.13 -2.52 -6.48
CA GLU A 364 -6.85 -1.92 -6.14
C GLU A 364 -7.00 -0.69 -5.24
N ALA A 365 -7.94 0.21 -5.55
CA ALA A 365 -8.25 1.36 -4.70
C ALA A 365 -8.75 0.94 -3.32
N VAL A 366 -9.62 -0.08 -3.29
CA VAL A 366 -10.20 -0.62 -2.06
C VAL A 366 -9.13 -1.23 -1.15
N VAL A 367 -8.25 -2.09 -1.69
CA VAL A 367 -7.18 -2.70 -0.90
C VAL A 367 -6.15 -1.66 -0.47
N SER A 368 -5.84 -0.68 -1.33
CA SER A 368 -4.89 0.39 -1.01
C SER A 368 -5.34 1.24 0.18
N ALA A 369 -6.63 1.53 0.29
CA ALA A 369 -7.19 2.24 1.43
C ALA A 369 -6.97 1.49 2.77
N CYS A 370 -7.02 0.16 2.74
CA CYS A 370 -6.74 -0.68 3.91
C CYS A 370 -5.24 -0.85 4.16
N LEU A 371 -4.42 -1.05 3.11
CA LEU A 371 -2.96 -1.14 3.22
C LEU A 371 -2.35 0.12 3.84
N ALA A 372 -2.90 1.28 3.51
CA ALA A 372 -2.45 2.54 4.05
C ALA A 372 -2.92 2.82 5.48
N ASN A 373 -4.00 2.20 5.95
CA ASN A 373 -4.50 2.33 7.32
C ASN A 373 -3.65 1.51 8.31
N GLN A 374 -2.38 1.84 8.40
CA GLN A 374 -1.37 1.05 9.13
C GLN A 374 -1.51 1.13 10.65
N GLY A 375 -2.16 2.16 11.17
CA GLY A 375 -2.45 2.32 12.60
C GLY A 375 -3.76 1.71 13.07
N GLY A 376 -4.48 0.98 12.21
CA GLY A 376 -5.84 0.53 12.47
C GLY A 376 -6.09 -0.96 12.25
N LEU A 377 -7.36 -1.33 12.39
CA LEU A 377 -7.87 -2.68 12.14
C LEU A 377 -8.45 -2.76 10.73
N ASN A 378 -7.91 -3.64 9.91
CA ASN A 378 -8.30 -3.74 8.51
C ASN A 378 -8.92 -5.10 8.18
N LEU A 379 -9.81 -5.09 7.19
CA LEU A 379 -10.40 -6.26 6.57
C LEU A 379 -10.69 -5.94 5.11
N VAL A 380 -10.28 -6.81 4.20
CA VAL A 380 -10.69 -6.73 2.79
C VAL A 380 -11.33 -8.05 2.40
N ALA A 381 -12.45 -8.01 1.71
CA ALA A 381 -13.12 -9.19 1.19
C ALA A 381 -13.58 -8.96 -0.25
N SER A 382 -13.29 -9.90 -1.12
CA SER A 382 -13.78 -9.95 -2.49
C SER A 382 -13.94 -11.39 -2.96
N TYR A 383 -14.61 -11.57 -4.11
CA TYR A 383 -14.65 -12.88 -4.77
C TYR A 383 -13.26 -13.30 -5.22
N GLU A 384 -12.99 -14.60 -5.13
CA GLU A 384 -11.69 -15.20 -5.40
C GLU A 384 -11.06 -14.72 -6.71
N ALA A 385 -11.82 -14.74 -7.82
CA ALA A 385 -11.33 -14.32 -9.13
C ALA A 385 -11.03 -12.82 -9.22
N PHE A 386 -11.74 -11.97 -8.49
CA PHE A 386 -11.53 -10.52 -8.57
C PHE A 386 -10.34 -10.06 -7.71
N CYS A 387 -9.98 -10.84 -6.71
CA CYS A 387 -8.83 -10.54 -5.85
C CYS A 387 -7.53 -10.36 -6.64
N VAL A 388 -7.39 -10.97 -7.83
CA VAL A 388 -6.19 -10.83 -8.66
C VAL A 388 -5.87 -9.37 -9.00
N LYS A 389 -6.86 -8.51 -9.12
CA LYS A 389 -6.67 -7.07 -9.37
C LYS A 389 -6.05 -6.32 -8.19
N MET A 390 -6.04 -6.90 -6.99
CA MET A 390 -5.38 -6.35 -5.80
C MET A 390 -3.89 -6.66 -5.76
N LEU A 391 -3.41 -7.60 -6.59
CA LEU A 391 -2.08 -8.19 -6.47
C LEU A 391 -0.96 -7.15 -6.57
N GLY A 392 -1.09 -6.17 -7.45
CA GLY A 392 -0.12 -5.10 -7.63
C GLY A 392 0.12 -4.33 -6.32
N ALA A 393 -0.92 -3.77 -5.74
CA ALA A 393 -0.85 -3.01 -4.48
C ALA A 393 -0.38 -3.88 -3.29
N VAL A 394 -0.87 -5.12 -3.20
CA VAL A 394 -0.46 -6.06 -2.15
C VAL A 394 1.04 -6.35 -2.24
N ARG A 395 1.56 -6.68 -3.41
CA ARG A 395 3.00 -6.96 -3.60
C ARG A 395 3.88 -5.75 -3.29
N GLN A 396 3.47 -4.53 -3.65
CA GLN A 396 4.18 -3.32 -3.26
C GLN A 396 4.29 -3.20 -1.74
N SER A 397 3.20 -3.44 -1.02
CA SER A 397 3.20 -3.43 0.44
C SER A 397 4.09 -4.52 1.05
N LEU A 398 4.09 -5.73 0.47
CA LEU A 398 4.95 -6.84 0.92
C LEU A 398 6.44 -6.54 0.69
N ILE A 399 6.81 -5.97 -0.46
CA ILE A 399 8.19 -5.54 -0.74
C ILE A 399 8.62 -4.48 0.29
N PHE A 400 7.75 -3.53 0.61
CA PHE A 400 8.01 -2.53 1.63
C PHE A 400 8.20 -3.15 3.03
N ALA A 401 7.36 -4.10 3.42
CA ALA A 401 7.49 -4.83 4.68
C ALA A 401 8.84 -5.58 4.78
N ARG A 402 9.26 -6.22 3.70
CA ARG A 402 10.56 -6.90 3.60
C ARG A 402 11.73 -5.93 3.77
N GLN A 403 11.71 -4.82 3.04
CA GLN A 403 12.76 -3.82 3.14
C GLN A 403 12.89 -3.23 4.55
N GLN A 404 11.76 -3.02 5.25
CA GLN A 404 11.78 -2.60 6.64
C GLN A 404 12.48 -3.64 7.54
N LYS A 405 12.18 -4.92 7.34
CA LYS A 405 12.83 -6.02 8.07
C LYS A 405 14.34 -6.09 7.79
N GLU A 406 14.72 -6.05 6.52
CA GLU A 406 16.12 -6.07 6.08
C GLU A 406 16.90 -4.88 6.65
N ALA A 407 16.26 -3.74 6.80
CA ALA A 407 16.85 -2.55 7.43
C ALA A 407 16.84 -2.61 8.97
N GLY A 408 16.47 -3.73 9.59
CA GLY A 408 16.35 -3.86 11.05
C GLY A 408 15.25 -3.01 11.67
N ARG A 409 14.27 -2.57 10.87
CA ARG A 409 13.12 -1.76 11.28
C ARG A 409 11.84 -2.55 11.01
N PRO A 410 11.48 -3.53 11.86
CA PRO A 410 10.29 -4.33 11.61
C PRO A 410 9.06 -3.44 11.47
N ALA A 411 8.21 -3.77 10.51
CA ALA A 411 6.97 -3.05 10.26
C ALA A 411 6.11 -3.02 11.54
N GLY A 412 5.68 -1.83 11.91
CA GLY A 412 4.91 -1.62 13.14
C GLY A 412 3.42 -1.91 13.00
N TRP A 413 2.86 -1.86 11.77
CA TRP A 413 1.44 -2.04 11.54
C TRP A 413 0.97 -3.46 11.85
N LEU A 414 -0.30 -3.57 12.24
CA LEU A 414 -0.94 -4.84 12.57
C LEU A 414 -1.15 -5.69 11.32
N GLY A 415 -1.05 -7.01 11.48
CA GLY A 415 -1.49 -7.96 10.48
C GLY A 415 -3.01 -7.96 10.34
N TRP A 416 -3.50 -8.30 9.14
CA TRP A 416 -4.93 -8.38 8.85
C TRP A 416 -5.20 -9.28 7.64
N PRO A 417 -6.46 -9.80 7.49
CA PRO A 417 -6.79 -10.70 6.42
C PRO A 417 -7.27 -9.99 5.14
N LEU A 418 -6.78 -10.49 4.00
CA LEU A 418 -7.37 -10.37 2.67
C LEU A 418 -8.21 -11.64 2.46
N VAL A 419 -9.51 -11.50 2.27
CA VAL A 419 -10.42 -12.65 2.19
C VAL A 419 -10.85 -12.88 0.75
N ALA A 420 -10.39 -13.98 0.18
CA ALA A 420 -10.88 -14.51 -1.09
C ALA A 420 -12.10 -15.40 -0.81
N THR A 421 -13.29 -14.88 -1.12
CA THR A 421 -14.56 -15.59 -0.87
C THR A 421 -15.02 -16.36 -2.09
N SER A 422 -16.10 -17.12 -1.95
CA SER A 422 -16.59 -18.03 -2.97
C SER A 422 -15.56 -19.06 -3.39
N HIS A 423 -14.82 -19.54 -2.39
CA HIS A 423 -13.82 -20.59 -2.55
C HIS A 423 -14.29 -21.61 -3.57
N THR A 424 -13.48 -21.82 -4.57
CA THR A 424 -13.71 -22.71 -5.74
C THR A 424 -14.93 -23.62 -5.57
N TRP A 425 -15.86 -23.68 -6.51
CA TRP A 425 -17.09 -24.49 -6.50
C TRP A 425 -18.32 -23.89 -5.80
N GLU A 426 -18.20 -22.78 -5.08
CA GLU A 426 -19.37 -22.22 -4.40
C GLU A 426 -20.30 -21.44 -5.31
N ASN A 427 -19.78 -20.85 -6.36
CA ASN A 427 -20.55 -20.00 -7.26
C ASN A 427 -20.80 -20.70 -8.61
N GLY A 428 -21.45 -21.88 -8.57
CA GLY A 428 -21.71 -22.68 -9.76
C GLY A 428 -22.49 -21.96 -10.86
N LYS A 429 -23.27 -20.92 -10.51
CA LYS A 429 -24.01 -20.08 -11.47
C LYS A 429 -23.09 -19.21 -12.32
N ASN A 430 -22.06 -18.61 -11.73
CA ASN A 430 -21.15 -17.69 -12.38
C ASN A 430 -19.86 -18.38 -12.84
N GLN A 431 -19.65 -19.63 -12.44
CA GLN A 431 -18.50 -20.46 -12.82
C GLN A 431 -17.14 -19.72 -12.71
N GLN A 432 -16.28 -19.86 -13.68
CA GLN A 432 -14.92 -19.31 -13.71
C GLN A 432 -14.86 -17.78 -13.58
N SER A 433 -15.92 -17.05 -13.90
CA SER A 433 -15.91 -15.60 -13.75
C SER A 433 -15.79 -15.11 -12.31
N HIS A 434 -16.05 -15.98 -11.32
CA HIS A 434 -15.99 -15.66 -9.89
C HIS A 434 -15.08 -16.62 -9.09
N GLN A 435 -14.48 -17.60 -9.76
CA GLN A 435 -13.69 -18.67 -9.14
C GLN A 435 -12.37 -18.80 -9.87
N ASP A 436 -11.29 -18.39 -9.23
CA ASP A 436 -9.95 -18.44 -9.79
C ASP A 436 -8.91 -18.42 -8.67
N THR A 437 -8.00 -19.38 -8.67
CA THR A 437 -6.97 -19.53 -7.62
C THR A 437 -5.74 -18.64 -7.85
N THR A 438 -5.65 -17.93 -8.97
CA THR A 438 -4.44 -17.19 -9.41
C THR A 438 -3.93 -16.23 -8.34
N PHE A 439 -4.82 -15.52 -7.64
CA PHE A 439 -4.41 -14.60 -6.57
C PHE A 439 -3.69 -15.33 -5.43
N CYS A 440 -4.30 -16.41 -4.96
CA CYS A 440 -3.75 -17.20 -3.87
C CYS A 440 -2.43 -17.89 -4.26
N GLU A 441 -2.36 -18.43 -5.48
CA GLU A 441 -1.17 -19.05 -6.04
C GLU A 441 0.00 -18.07 -6.17
N ALA A 442 -0.28 -16.84 -6.65
CA ALA A 442 0.72 -15.80 -6.72
C ALA A 442 1.27 -15.42 -5.32
N LEU A 443 0.41 -15.39 -4.30
CA LEU A 443 0.80 -15.08 -2.93
C LEU A 443 1.55 -16.22 -2.23
N LEU A 444 1.39 -17.47 -2.65
CA LEU A 444 2.21 -18.60 -2.18
C LEU A 444 3.68 -18.44 -2.57
N GLY A 445 3.98 -17.70 -3.63
CA GLY A 445 5.35 -17.35 -4.03
C GLY A 445 6.02 -16.28 -3.17
N GLU A 446 5.28 -15.59 -2.31
CA GLU A 446 5.83 -14.58 -1.41
C GLU A 446 6.43 -15.20 -0.14
N MET A 447 7.29 -14.47 0.56
CA MET A 447 7.91 -14.97 1.79
C MET A 447 6.88 -15.09 2.92
N HIS A 448 6.86 -16.24 3.59
CA HIS A 448 5.89 -16.59 4.63
C HIS A 448 5.94 -15.66 5.87
N ASP A 449 7.00 -14.93 6.05
CA ASP A 449 7.19 -13.98 7.15
C ASP A 449 6.53 -12.61 6.89
N VAL A 450 6.12 -12.32 5.66
CA VAL A 450 5.34 -11.12 5.28
C VAL A 450 3.96 -11.47 4.73
N MET A 451 3.76 -12.69 4.22
CA MET A 451 2.49 -13.16 3.65
C MET A 451 2.23 -14.62 4.00
N ARG A 452 0.98 -14.95 4.33
CA ARG A 452 0.51 -16.34 4.46
C ARG A 452 -0.78 -16.53 3.67
N VAL A 453 -0.91 -17.69 3.04
CA VAL A 453 -2.17 -18.18 2.44
C VAL A 453 -2.72 -19.25 3.35
N LEU A 454 -3.94 -19.05 3.83
CA LEU A 454 -4.61 -19.90 4.83
C LEU A 454 -5.96 -20.36 4.28
N LEU A 455 -6.21 -21.64 4.34
CA LEU A 455 -7.41 -22.28 3.80
C LEU A 455 -8.21 -22.97 4.94
N PRO A 456 -8.93 -22.20 5.77
CA PRO A 456 -9.75 -22.79 6.82
C PRO A 456 -10.85 -23.68 6.22
N ALA A 457 -11.10 -24.82 6.87
CA ALA A 457 -12.06 -25.80 6.36
C ALA A 457 -13.47 -25.62 6.91
N ASP A 458 -13.61 -25.01 8.08
CA ASP A 458 -14.88 -24.77 8.76
C ASP A 458 -14.85 -23.49 9.60
N HIS A 459 -15.96 -23.22 10.28
CA HIS A 459 -16.11 -22.08 11.17
C HIS A 459 -15.03 -22.07 12.28
N ASN A 460 -14.79 -23.21 12.91
CA ASN A 460 -13.89 -23.31 14.05
C ASN A 460 -12.43 -23.07 13.64
N SER A 461 -12.01 -23.67 12.54
CA SER A 461 -10.65 -23.46 12.01
C SER A 461 -10.41 -22.02 11.55
N LEU A 462 -11.42 -21.36 10.94
CA LEU A 462 -11.30 -19.93 10.61
C LEU A 462 -11.22 -19.09 11.88
N LEU A 463 -12.10 -19.33 12.84
CA LEU A 463 -12.14 -18.58 14.09
C LEU A 463 -10.83 -18.69 14.89
N ALA A 464 -10.19 -19.86 14.90
CA ALA A 464 -8.92 -20.08 15.59
C ALA A 464 -7.75 -19.30 14.94
N LEU A 465 -7.80 -19.03 13.63
CA LEU A 465 -6.76 -18.28 12.89
C LEU A 465 -6.84 -16.77 13.13
N LEU A 466 -8.02 -16.21 13.38
CA LEU A 466 -8.22 -14.75 13.41
C LEU A 466 -7.39 -14.04 14.49
N PRO A 467 -7.30 -14.51 15.74
CA PRO A 467 -6.44 -13.89 16.74
C PRO A 467 -4.97 -13.87 16.32
N GLU A 468 -4.48 -14.96 15.75
CA GLU A 468 -3.09 -15.04 15.29
C GLU A 468 -2.80 -14.01 14.19
N ILE A 469 -3.73 -13.83 13.24
CA ILE A 469 -3.58 -12.86 12.16
C ILE A 469 -3.47 -11.44 12.74
N TYR A 470 -4.43 -11.03 13.58
CA TYR A 470 -4.47 -9.66 14.11
C TYR A 470 -3.43 -9.39 15.20
N GLN A 471 -2.78 -10.40 15.76
CA GLN A 471 -1.66 -10.26 16.68
C GLN A 471 -0.29 -10.15 15.98
N THR A 472 -0.20 -10.44 14.69
CA THR A 472 1.05 -10.29 13.93
C THR A 472 1.31 -8.83 13.54
N ARG A 473 2.56 -8.55 13.19
CA ARG A 473 2.96 -7.24 12.70
C ARG A 473 3.74 -7.38 11.39
N GLY A 474 3.47 -6.46 10.45
CA GLY A 474 4.14 -6.41 9.16
C GLY A 474 3.89 -7.63 8.29
N ARG A 475 2.79 -8.35 8.54
CA ARG A 475 2.42 -9.57 7.80
C ARG A 475 0.95 -9.53 7.43
N LEU A 476 0.65 -9.89 6.20
CA LEU A 476 -0.72 -10.08 5.71
C LEU A 476 -1.07 -11.58 5.69
N ALA A 477 -2.36 -11.88 5.70
CA ALA A 477 -2.88 -13.22 5.50
C ALA A 477 -3.95 -13.22 4.40
N CYS A 478 -3.80 -14.06 3.39
CA CYS A 478 -4.89 -14.36 2.47
C CYS A 478 -5.72 -15.51 3.06
N LEU A 479 -6.97 -15.25 3.37
CA LEU A 479 -7.93 -16.26 3.80
C LEU A 479 -8.77 -16.70 2.61
N VAL A 480 -8.63 -17.95 2.19
CA VAL A 480 -9.50 -18.56 1.19
C VAL A 480 -10.65 -19.26 1.92
N ALA A 481 -11.79 -18.58 2.03
CA ALA A 481 -12.87 -18.99 2.92
C ALA A 481 -14.17 -19.32 2.18
N ALA A 482 -14.78 -20.44 2.55
CA ALA A 482 -16.13 -20.81 2.11
C ALA A 482 -17.18 -19.88 2.72
N LYS A 483 -18.12 -19.39 1.90
CA LYS A 483 -19.25 -18.57 2.38
C LYS A 483 -20.54 -19.35 2.59
N ARG A 484 -20.65 -20.57 2.03
CA ARG A 484 -21.77 -21.47 2.28
C ARG A 484 -21.60 -22.18 3.63
N GLU A 485 -22.68 -22.71 4.15
CA GLU A 485 -22.65 -23.57 5.32
C GLU A 485 -21.80 -24.81 5.08
N ARG A 486 -20.90 -25.08 6.02
CA ARG A 486 -20.01 -26.24 6.00
C ARG A 486 -20.20 -27.06 7.28
N PRO A 487 -20.03 -28.38 7.22
CA PRO A 487 -19.99 -29.19 8.45
C PRO A 487 -18.92 -28.67 9.42
N CYS A 488 -19.13 -28.83 10.70
CA CYS A 488 -18.08 -28.67 11.69
C CYS A 488 -17.13 -29.88 11.59
N PHE A 489 -15.92 -29.64 11.09
CA PHE A 489 -14.92 -30.68 10.91
C PHE A 489 -14.04 -30.88 12.14
N PHE A 490 -13.82 -29.82 12.91
CA PHE A 490 -12.84 -29.78 13.98
C PHE A 490 -13.47 -29.41 15.32
N THR A 491 -13.04 -30.10 16.36
CA THR A 491 -13.27 -29.64 17.74
C THR A 491 -12.51 -28.35 18.01
N VAL A 492 -12.76 -27.72 19.15
CA VAL A 492 -12.02 -26.50 19.56
C VAL A 492 -10.51 -26.76 19.61
N GLU A 493 -10.12 -27.86 20.25
CA GLU A 493 -8.71 -28.26 20.41
C GLU A 493 -8.05 -28.53 19.06
N GLN A 494 -8.73 -29.24 18.17
CA GLN A 494 -8.25 -29.52 16.82
C GLN A 494 -8.09 -28.25 15.98
N ALA A 495 -9.06 -27.34 16.05
CA ALA A 495 -9.00 -26.07 15.35
C ALA A 495 -7.83 -25.20 15.84
N GLN A 496 -7.62 -25.14 17.16
CA GLN A 496 -6.49 -24.43 17.78
C GLN A 496 -5.14 -25.09 17.45
N GLN A 497 -5.10 -26.42 17.43
CA GLN A 497 -3.90 -27.14 17.01
C GLN A 497 -3.56 -26.85 15.55
N LEU A 498 -4.56 -26.94 14.66
CA LEU A 498 -4.38 -26.63 13.23
C LEU A 498 -3.87 -25.20 13.00
N ALA A 499 -4.38 -24.25 13.76
CA ALA A 499 -3.92 -22.85 13.68
C ALA A 499 -2.44 -22.70 14.09
N ARG A 500 -2.00 -23.40 15.14
CA ARG A 500 -0.60 -23.36 15.59
C ARG A 500 0.34 -24.12 14.65
N ASP A 501 -0.03 -25.36 14.28
CA ASP A 501 0.86 -26.32 13.61
C ASP A 501 0.81 -26.20 12.08
N GLY A 502 -0.24 -25.57 11.53
CA GLY A 502 -0.46 -25.38 10.10
C GLY A 502 -0.99 -26.61 9.37
N ALA A 503 -0.97 -27.78 10.00
CA ALA A 503 -1.52 -29.04 9.51
C ALA A 503 -1.99 -29.90 10.67
N LEU A 504 -2.99 -30.77 10.41
CA LEU A 504 -3.53 -31.69 11.42
C LEU A 504 -3.86 -33.03 10.78
N GLN A 505 -3.42 -34.10 11.39
CA GLN A 505 -3.83 -35.44 11.03
C GLN A 505 -5.26 -35.69 11.54
N VAL A 506 -6.20 -35.97 10.63
CA VAL A 506 -7.64 -36.11 10.95
C VAL A 506 -8.15 -37.55 10.95
N ALA A 507 -7.36 -38.49 10.41
CA ALA A 507 -7.66 -39.92 10.41
C ALA A 507 -6.35 -40.72 10.32
N GLU A 508 -6.39 -41.94 10.86
CA GLU A 508 -5.33 -42.93 10.67
C GLU A 508 -5.81 -43.99 9.69
N GLY A 509 -4.88 -44.52 8.89
CA GLY A 509 -5.17 -45.60 7.94
C GLY A 509 -5.35 -46.96 8.59
N GLY A 510 -5.98 -47.91 7.90
CA GLY A 510 -6.01 -49.32 8.25
C GLY A 510 -4.65 -50.03 7.99
N GLY A 511 -4.54 -51.30 8.33
CA GLY A 511 -3.28 -52.04 8.32
C GLY A 511 -2.68 -52.43 6.94
N GLY A 512 -2.99 -51.73 5.86
CA GLY A 512 -2.44 -51.91 4.53
C GLY A 512 -1.24 -51.02 4.20
N GLU A 513 -0.83 -50.94 2.91
CA GLU A 513 0.17 -49.95 2.49
C GLU A 513 -0.37 -48.52 2.71
N PRO A 514 0.41 -47.64 3.39
CA PRO A 514 -0.09 -46.32 3.76
C PRO A 514 -0.22 -45.42 2.52
N VAL A 515 -1.42 -44.83 2.35
CA VAL A 515 -1.69 -43.77 1.37
C VAL A 515 -1.93 -42.47 2.13
N LEU A 516 -1.08 -41.48 1.86
CA LEU A 516 -1.25 -40.14 2.47
C LEU A 516 -2.23 -39.33 1.63
N LEU A 517 -3.38 -39.00 2.19
CA LEU A 517 -4.34 -38.06 1.62
C LEU A 517 -4.14 -36.68 2.24
N ILE A 518 -3.98 -35.65 1.42
CA ILE A 518 -3.82 -34.26 1.84
C ILE A 518 -4.98 -33.43 1.30
N ALA A 519 -5.58 -32.61 2.15
CA ALA A 519 -6.62 -31.67 1.75
C ALA A 519 -6.35 -30.29 2.33
N SER A 520 -6.64 -29.25 1.56
CA SER A 520 -6.63 -27.85 2.01
C SER A 520 -7.99 -27.22 1.74
N GLY A 521 -8.55 -26.60 2.79
CA GLY A 521 -9.86 -25.96 2.71
C GLY A 521 -11.04 -26.93 2.82
N SER A 522 -12.20 -26.36 2.74
CA SER A 522 -13.46 -26.99 3.14
C SER A 522 -13.92 -28.13 2.23
N TYR A 523 -13.87 -27.88 0.91
CA TYR A 523 -14.41 -28.82 -0.07
C TYR A 523 -13.49 -30.02 -0.25
N GLN A 524 -12.20 -29.80 -0.34
CA GLN A 524 -11.19 -30.84 -0.47
C GLN A 524 -11.20 -31.76 0.76
N LEU A 525 -11.36 -31.20 1.97
CA LEU A 525 -11.46 -32.00 3.19
C LEU A 525 -12.70 -32.90 3.18
N SER A 526 -13.85 -32.40 2.69
CA SER A 526 -15.06 -33.21 2.53
C SER A 526 -14.85 -34.40 1.59
N GLU A 527 -14.23 -34.17 0.43
CA GLU A 527 -13.96 -35.21 -0.56
C GLU A 527 -12.88 -36.18 -0.08
N MET A 528 -11.84 -35.67 0.58
CA MET A 528 -10.82 -36.51 1.18
C MET A 528 -11.41 -37.50 2.21
N ARG A 529 -12.29 -37.04 3.09
CA ARG A 529 -12.98 -37.91 4.06
C ARG A 529 -13.81 -39.00 3.38
N ARG A 530 -14.53 -38.67 2.30
CA ARG A 530 -15.26 -39.65 1.49
C ARG A 530 -14.33 -40.67 0.83
N ALA A 531 -13.19 -40.19 0.31
CA ALA A 531 -12.19 -41.05 -0.29
C ALA A 531 -11.57 -42.00 0.74
N ALA A 532 -11.23 -41.50 1.93
CA ALA A 532 -10.66 -42.30 3.01
C ALA A 532 -11.58 -43.46 3.41
N VAL A 533 -12.90 -43.20 3.57
CA VAL A 533 -13.89 -44.26 3.87
C VAL A 533 -13.87 -45.33 2.78
N ARG A 534 -13.93 -44.94 1.49
CA ARG A 534 -13.92 -45.87 0.36
C ARG A 534 -12.63 -46.68 0.24
N LEU A 535 -11.49 -46.10 0.57
CA LEU A 535 -10.20 -46.78 0.60
C LEU A 535 -10.15 -47.80 1.73
N SER A 536 -10.58 -47.43 2.94
CA SER A 536 -10.67 -48.35 4.05
C SER A 536 -11.58 -49.57 3.78
N GLU A 537 -12.72 -49.36 3.08
CA GLU A 537 -13.61 -50.45 2.66
C GLU A 537 -12.92 -51.42 1.68
N LYS A 538 -11.86 -50.97 1.00
CA LYS A 538 -11.04 -51.79 0.07
C LYS A 538 -9.77 -52.35 0.69
N GLY A 539 -9.55 -52.11 1.99
CA GLY A 539 -8.37 -52.56 2.71
C GLY A 539 -7.10 -51.75 2.51
N VAL A 540 -7.24 -50.53 2.05
CA VAL A 540 -6.12 -49.57 1.88
C VAL A 540 -6.04 -48.65 3.08
#